data_73af2354b2316053db412a9083cafaec
#
_entry.id   73af2354b2316053db412a9083cafaec
#
_cell.length_a   1.000
_cell.length_b   1.000
_cell.length_c   1.000
_cell.angle_alpha   90.00
_cell.angle_beta   90.00
_cell.angle_gamma   90.00
#
_symmetry.space_group_name_H-M   'P 1'
#
loop_
_entity.id
_entity.type
_entity.pdbx_description
1 polymer ?
#
loop_
_entity_poly.entity_id
_entity_poly.type
_entity_poly.pdbx_seq_one_letter_code
_entity_poly.pdbx_strand_id
1 'polypeptide(L)'
;EDVQQAYASYVYGDSTSGQRVIYRVGMTGIPIINVNNNCSSGSTALFLARQAVESGVAECVLAVGFEQMAPGALGVVFPDRPSPLAEFDAATDRLIGDVDLPMTLRYFGGAGKAHMERFGTKLETFAKIRAKASRHAANNPMSVFRKEMTTQDVMDAQVIWPGVMTRPMACPPTCGAAAALVVSKAFAKKMGLDAIVKIRAQAMATDKPLDPETGDMIEVVGAGISRDAARMVYEQAGVGPDDIDVIELHDCFAQNELISYEAIGLCAEGEGEKLVDDDDNSFGGKYVTNPSGGLLSKGHPLGATGLAQCFELTNQLRGKAGDRQVDNARLALQHNVGLGGAAVLTLYERTTA
;
A
#
# COMPACT_ATOMS: atom_id res chain seq x y z
N GLU A 1 15.68 -22.08 12.78
CA GLU A 1 16.18 -23.26 12.01
C GLU A 1 15.17 -23.70 10.92
N ASP A 2 13.86 -23.48 11.11
CA ASP A 2 12.84 -23.96 10.18
C ASP A 2 12.63 -23.08 8.96
N VAL A 3 13.10 -21.83 8.97
CA VAL A 3 13.04 -20.94 7.81
C VAL A 3 14.07 -21.38 6.78
N GLN A 4 13.61 -21.62 5.55
CA GLN A 4 14.42 -22.18 4.47
C GLN A 4 14.91 -21.14 3.46
N GLN A 5 14.25 -19.98 3.40
CA GLN A 5 14.57 -18.88 2.50
C GLN A 5 14.04 -17.56 3.06
N ALA A 6 14.65 -16.43 2.69
CA ALA A 6 14.19 -15.11 3.11
C ALA A 6 14.19 -14.10 1.94
N TYR A 7 13.16 -13.27 1.90
CA TYR A 7 13.07 -12.09 1.04
C TYR A 7 13.09 -10.84 1.92
N ALA A 8 14.08 -9.99 1.70
CA ALA A 8 14.28 -8.75 2.45
C ALA A 8 13.99 -7.54 1.56
N SER A 9 13.03 -6.71 1.94
CA SER A 9 12.60 -5.55 1.18
C SER A 9 12.98 -4.24 1.85
N TYR A 10 13.57 -3.33 1.08
CA TYR A 10 13.93 -1.97 1.47
C TYR A 10 14.17 -1.12 0.22
N VAL A 11 14.16 0.19 0.35
CA VAL A 11 14.41 1.14 -0.76
C VAL A 11 15.70 1.91 -0.53
N TYR A 12 15.86 2.52 0.65
CA TYR A 12 17.01 3.37 0.99
C TYR A 12 18.03 2.63 1.86
N GLY A 13 18.62 1.59 1.31
CA GLY A 13 19.66 0.82 1.94
C GLY A 13 20.74 0.43 0.93
N ASP A 14 21.97 0.27 1.42
CA ASP A 14 23.07 -0.24 0.60
C ASP A 14 22.82 -1.69 0.16
N SER A 15 23.60 -2.13 -0.81
CA SER A 15 23.64 -3.53 -1.23
C SER A 15 23.74 -4.45 -0.03
N THR A 16 22.98 -5.55 -0.03
CA THR A 16 23.01 -6.57 1.02
C THR A 16 22.52 -6.13 2.41
N SER A 17 21.77 -5.02 2.51
CA SER A 17 21.17 -4.62 3.78
C SER A 17 20.25 -5.68 4.38
N GLY A 18 19.60 -6.50 3.52
CA GLY A 18 18.80 -7.65 3.96
C GLY A 18 19.62 -8.69 4.73
N GLN A 19 20.82 -9.03 4.25
CA GLN A 19 21.72 -9.93 4.95
C GLN A 19 22.09 -9.38 6.34
N ARG A 20 22.41 -8.09 6.41
CA ARG A 20 22.74 -7.44 7.68
C ARG A 20 21.61 -7.55 8.71
N VAL A 21 20.37 -7.40 8.30
CA VAL A 21 19.19 -7.51 9.17
C VAL A 21 18.99 -8.96 9.60
N ILE A 22 18.96 -9.89 8.63
CA ILE A 22 18.66 -11.31 8.89
C ILE A 22 19.78 -11.97 9.72
N TYR A 23 21.04 -11.63 9.50
CA TYR A 23 22.16 -12.15 10.30
C TYR A 23 22.09 -11.80 11.79
N ARG A 24 21.31 -10.76 12.17
CA ARG A 24 21.05 -10.45 13.59
C ARG A 24 20.06 -11.44 14.22
N VAL A 25 19.23 -12.07 13.41
CA VAL A 25 18.32 -13.14 13.85
C VAL A 25 19.03 -14.48 13.86
N GLY A 26 19.86 -14.75 12.84
CA GLY A 26 20.67 -15.95 12.75
C GLY A 26 21.40 -16.07 11.42
N MET A 27 22.63 -16.55 11.46
CA MET A 27 23.46 -16.84 10.28
C MET A 27 23.33 -18.33 9.92
N THR A 28 22.15 -18.71 9.43
CA THR A 28 21.80 -20.13 9.17
C THR A 28 22.23 -20.64 7.81
N GLY A 29 22.74 -19.77 6.92
CA GLY A 29 23.15 -20.13 5.57
C GLY A 29 22.01 -20.24 4.55
N ILE A 30 20.79 -19.87 4.92
CA ILE A 30 19.65 -19.86 3.98
C ILE A 30 19.84 -18.82 2.88
N PRO A 31 19.28 -19.03 1.68
CA PRO A 31 19.22 -18.01 0.65
C PRO A 31 18.50 -16.75 1.14
N ILE A 32 19.11 -15.58 0.91
CA ILE A 32 18.54 -14.26 1.22
C ILE A 32 18.52 -13.45 -0.06
N ILE A 33 17.34 -13.00 -0.47
CA ILE A 33 17.13 -12.20 -1.68
C ILE A 33 16.68 -10.81 -1.25
N ASN A 34 17.36 -9.77 -1.76
CA ASN A 34 16.99 -8.38 -1.55
C ASN A 34 16.02 -7.94 -2.65
N VAL A 35 14.95 -7.24 -2.28
CA VAL A 35 13.83 -6.88 -3.16
C VAL A 35 13.59 -5.37 -3.10
N ASN A 36 13.47 -4.74 -4.27
CA ASN A 36 13.13 -3.33 -4.39
C ASN A 36 12.18 -3.09 -5.58
N ASN A 37 10.95 -2.74 -5.27
CA ASN A 37 9.93 -2.20 -6.16
C ASN A 37 9.33 -0.94 -5.54
N ASN A 38 10.21 -0.03 -5.08
CA ASN A 38 9.83 1.22 -4.43
C ASN A 38 8.84 0.94 -3.26
N CYS A 39 7.76 1.70 -3.16
CA CYS A 39 6.77 1.59 -2.07
C CYS A 39 6.09 0.20 -1.97
N SER A 40 6.08 -0.60 -3.05
CA SER A 40 5.50 -1.95 -3.06
C SER A 40 6.51 -3.07 -2.75
N SER A 41 7.73 -2.73 -2.32
CA SER A 41 8.78 -3.71 -2.05
C SER A 41 8.37 -4.77 -1.03
N GLY A 42 7.67 -4.37 0.05
CA GLY A 42 7.18 -5.30 1.08
C GLY A 42 6.17 -6.31 0.55
N SER A 43 5.24 -5.86 -0.28
CA SER A 43 4.26 -6.72 -0.96
C SER A 43 4.92 -7.62 -1.99
N THR A 44 5.97 -7.14 -2.69
CA THR A 44 6.75 -7.95 -3.61
C THR A 44 7.53 -9.05 -2.88
N ALA A 45 8.10 -8.77 -1.71
CA ALA A 45 8.74 -9.80 -0.88
C ALA A 45 7.74 -10.88 -0.46
N LEU A 46 6.52 -10.50 -0.09
CA LEU A 46 5.42 -11.43 0.22
C LEU A 46 4.99 -12.25 -1.01
N PHE A 47 4.91 -11.60 -2.19
CA PHE A 47 4.58 -12.26 -3.45
C PHE A 47 5.60 -13.36 -3.79
N LEU A 48 6.88 -13.07 -3.69
CA LEU A 48 7.95 -14.04 -3.93
C LEU A 48 7.97 -15.15 -2.86
N ALA A 49 7.72 -14.82 -1.60
CA ALA A 49 7.61 -15.81 -0.54
C ALA A 49 6.46 -16.81 -0.79
N ARG A 50 5.29 -16.30 -1.25
CA ARG A 50 4.19 -17.16 -1.67
C ARG A 50 4.60 -18.08 -2.83
N GLN A 51 5.21 -17.52 -3.87
CA GLN A 51 5.64 -18.31 -5.03
C GLN A 51 6.62 -19.42 -4.64
N ALA A 52 7.56 -19.15 -3.75
CA ALA A 52 8.51 -20.16 -3.28
C ALA A 52 7.82 -21.31 -2.51
N VAL A 53 6.79 -21.01 -1.73
CA VAL A 53 6.02 -22.02 -1.01
C VAL A 53 5.08 -22.78 -1.96
N GLU A 54 4.37 -22.08 -2.83
CA GLU A 54 3.40 -22.66 -3.76
C GLU A 54 4.05 -23.59 -4.79
N SER A 55 5.27 -23.25 -5.24
CA SER A 55 6.05 -24.09 -6.12
C SER A 55 6.73 -25.30 -5.44
N GLY A 56 6.65 -25.38 -4.12
CA GLY A 56 7.29 -26.46 -3.34
C GLY A 56 8.80 -26.33 -3.15
N VAL A 57 9.41 -25.20 -3.55
CA VAL A 57 10.85 -24.93 -3.33
C VAL A 57 11.16 -24.81 -1.84
N ALA A 58 10.23 -24.27 -1.05
CA ALA A 58 10.36 -24.17 0.40
C ALA A 58 9.01 -24.36 1.08
N GLU A 59 9.01 -24.83 2.34
CA GLU A 59 7.81 -24.96 3.15
C GLU A 59 7.60 -23.81 4.13
N CYS A 60 8.68 -23.08 4.46
CA CYS A 60 8.66 -21.95 5.39
C CYS A 60 9.61 -20.86 4.88
N VAL A 61 9.06 -19.71 4.55
CA VAL A 61 9.77 -18.56 3.97
C VAL A 61 9.50 -17.30 4.78
N LEU A 62 10.56 -16.55 5.07
CA LEU A 62 10.47 -15.26 5.73
C LEU A 62 10.40 -14.13 4.69
N ALA A 63 9.36 -13.31 4.77
CA ALA A 63 9.34 -11.99 4.16
C ALA A 63 9.58 -10.93 5.26
N VAL A 64 10.58 -10.08 5.10
CA VAL A 64 10.91 -9.02 6.05
C VAL A 64 11.13 -7.72 5.30
N GLY A 65 10.48 -6.66 5.75
CA GLY A 65 10.62 -5.34 5.18
C GLY A 65 11.02 -4.32 6.23
N PHE A 66 11.86 -3.40 5.86
CA PHE A 66 12.29 -2.32 6.74
C PHE A 66 12.62 -1.07 5.93
N GLU A 67 12.58 0.07 6.61
CA GLU A 67 13.03 1.34 6.04
C GLU A 67 13.59 2.24 7.12
N GLN A 68 14.66 2.94 6.78
CA GLN A 68 15.21 4.03 7.58
C GLN A 68 15.28 5.27 6.70
N MET A 69 14.26 6.12 6.82
CA MET A 69 14.19 7.35 6.06
C MET A 69 14.91 8.48 6.77
N ALA A 70 16.00 8.95 6.18
CA ALA A 70 16.71 10.15 6.63
C ALA A 70 16.08 11.43 6.04
N PRO A 71 16.36 12.62 6.59
CA PRO A 71 16.04 13.87 5.94
C PRO A 71 16.58 13.89 4.50
N GLY A 72 15.74 14.28 3.52
CA GLY A 72 16.10 14.22 2.10
C GLY A 72 15.88 12.86 1.42
N ALA A 73 15.36 11.86 2.11
CA ALA A 73 14.84 10.65 1.48
C ALA A 73 13.78 11.02 0.41
N LEU A 74 13.64 10.19 -0.62
CA LEU A 74 12.88 10.42 -1.85
C LEU A 74 13.58 11.35 -2.87
N GLY A 75 14.77 11.84 -2.57
CA GLY A 75 15.63 12.52 -3.54
C GLY A 75 16.37 11.55 -4.47
N VAL A 76 17.00 12.12 -5.50
CA VAL A 76 17.83 11.36 -6.44
C VAL A 76 19.08 10.83 -5.71
N VAL A 77 19.25 9.50 -5.67
CA VAL A 77 20.42 8.86 -5.02
C VAL A 77 21.66 8.94 -5.91
N PHE A 78 21.49 8.80 -7.22
CA PHE A 78 22.57 8.81 -8.21
C PHE A 78 22.35 9.89 -9.26
N PRO A 79 22.77 11.13 -9.03
CA PRO A 79 22.54 12.24 -9.95
C PRO A 79 23.42 12.18 -11.23
N ASP A 80 24.36 11.25 -11.30
CA ASP A 80 25.29 11.05 -12.42
C ASP A 80 24.71 10.20 -13.56
N ARG A 81 23.46 9.76 -13.45
CA ARG A 81 22.81 8.90 -14.44
C ARG A 81 21.33 9.22 -14.58
N PRO A 82 20.67 8.79 -15.69
CA PRO A 82 19.23 8.98 -15.85
C PRO A 82 18.43 8.40 -14.71
N SER A 83 17.42 9.14 -14.26
CA SER A 83 16.46 8.65 -13.25
C SER A 83 15.66 7.46 -13.81
N PRO A 84 15.42 6.39 -13.02
CA PRO A 84 14.47 5.36 -13.42
C PRO A 84 13.04 5.88 -13.63
N LEU A 85 12.73 7.07 -13.12
CA LEU A 85 11.43 7.74 -13.25
C LEU A 85 11.41 8.82 -14.35
N ALA A 86 12.44 8.91 -15.19
CA ALA A 86 12.57 9.97 -16.20
C ALA A 86 11.35 10.06 -17.15
N GLU A 87 10.78 8.92 -17.55
CA GLU A 87 9.58 8.87 -18.40
C GLU A 87 8.34 9.39 -17.66
N PHE A 88 8.22 9.09 -16.36
CA PHE A 88 7.15 9.61 -15.52
C PHE A 88 7.29 11.11 -15.29
N ASP A 89 8.51 11.60 -15.08
CA ASP A 89 8.79 13.04 -14.97
C ASP A 89 8.42 13.75 -16.26
N ALA A 90 8.85 13.23 -17.42
CA ALA A 90 8.53 13.79 -18.72
C ALA A 90 7.02 13.79 -19.01
N ALA A 91 6.30 12.72 -18.63
CA ALA A 91 4.85 12.66 -18.74
C ALA A 91 4.18 13.70 -17.83
N THR A 92 4.64 13.82 -16.60
CA THR A 92 4.14 14.79 -15.62
C THR A 92 4.33 16.22 -16.10
N ASP A 93 5.54 16.57 -16.59
CA ASP A 93 5.85 17.91 -17.13
C ASP A 93 4.95 18.26 -18.33
N ARG A 94 4.66 17.29 -19.19
CA ARG A 94 3.75 17.46 -20.31
C ARG A 94 2.29 17.70 -19.86
N LEU A 95 1.84 16.99 -18.82
CA LEU A 95 0.45 16.99 -18.38
C LEU A 95 0.10 18.17 -17.46
N ILE A 96 0.99 18.56 -16.56
CA ILE A 96 0.72 19.60 -15.56
C ILE A 96 1.65 20.79 -15.61
N GLY A 97 2.65 20.77 -16.50
CA GLY A 97 3.69 21.79 -16.61
C GLY A 97 4.75 21.69 -15.51
N ASP A 98 5.69 22.65 -15.55
CA ASP A 98 6.74 22.76 -14.54
C ASP A 98 6.15 23.35 -13.24
N VAL A 99 5.92 22.49 -12.26
CA VAL A 99 5.45 22.86 -10.93
C VAL A 99 6.60 22.67 -9.95
N ASP A 100 7.02 23.75 -9.29
CA ASP A 100 8.13 23.74 -8.31
C ASP A 100 7.73 23.06 -7.01
N LEU A 101 7.57 21.74 -7.07
CA LEU A 101 7.27 20.87 -5.95
C LEU A 101 8.10 19.57 -6.04
N PRO A 102 8.40 18.93 -4.91
CA PRO A 102 8.99 17.60 -4.90
C PRO A 102 8.20 16.59 -5.74
N MET A 103 8.90 15.66 -6.39
CA MET A 103 8.38 14.68 -7.34
C MET A 103 7.08 14.00 -6.88
N THR A 104 7.03 13.45 -5.68
CA THR A 104 5.83 12.75 -5.18
C THR A 104 4.62 13.67 -5.02
N LEU A 105 4.84 14.93 -4.63
CA LEU A 105 3.78 15.93 -4.53
C LEU A 105 3.24 16.31 -5.91
N ARG A 106 4.12 16.39 -6.93
CA ARG A 106 3.72 16.65 -8.32
C ARG A 106 2.87 15.50 -8.86
N TYR A 107 3.28 14.25 -8.64
CA TYR A 107 2.57 13.07 -9.16
C TYR A 107 1.18 12.93 -8.51
N PHE A 108 1.13 12.77 -7.21
CA PHE A 108 -0.13 12.53 -6.50
C PHE A 108 -1.02 13.77 -6.40
N GLY A 109 -0.43 14.95 -6.27
CA GLY A 109 -1.19 16.21 -6.34
C GLY A 109 -1.74 16.45 -7.75
N GLY A 110 -0.93 16.19 -8.78
CA GLY A 110 -1.35 16.26 -10.18
C GLY A 110 -2.49 15.30 -10.49
N ALA A 111 -2.42 14.06 -9.96
CA ALA A 111 -3.50 13.08 -10.11
C ALA A 111 -4.79 13.54 -9.42
N GLY A 112 -4.70 14.07 -8.19
CA GLY A 112 -5.85 14.66 -7.51
C GLY A 112 -6.43 15.85 -8.27
N LYS A 113 -5.58 16.73 -8.80
CA LYS A 113 -6.01 17.86 -9.63
C LYS A 113 -6.74 17.39 -10.90
N ALA A 114 -6.18 16.39 -11.60
CA ALA A 114 -6.84 15.81 -12.78
C ALA A 114 -8.22 15.23 -12.44
N HIS A 115 -8.32 14.54 -11.29
CA HIS A 115 -9.58 13.99 -10.81
C HIS A 115 -10.60 15.10 -10.49
N MET A 116 -10.18 16.19 -9.85
CA MET A 116 -11.01 17.36 -9.58
C MET A 116 -11.51 18.02 -10.87
N GLU A 117 -10.64 18.17 -11.87
CA GLU A 117 -10.97 18.78 -13.16
C GLU A 117 -11.91 17.91 -13.99
N ARG A 118 -11.73 16.60 -13.96
CA ARG A 118 -12.50 15.65 -14.77
C ARG A 118 -13.88 15.34 -14.17
N PHE A 119 -13.95 15.17 -12.85
CA PHE A 119 -15.14 14.68 -12.16
C PHE A 119 -15.78 15.67 -11.20
N GLY A 120 -15.16 16.82 -10.96
CA GLY A 120 -15.67 17.86 -10.04
C GLY A 120 -15.45 17.57 -8.57
N THR A 121 -14.60 16.60 -8.23
CA THR A 121 -14.23 16.24 -6.85
C THR A 121 -13.74 17.45 -6.07
N LYS A 122 -14.20 17.59 -4.84
CA LYS A 122 -13.86 18.73 -3.98
C LYS A 122 -12.58 18.47 -3.21
N LEU A 123 -11.81 19.54 -2.94
CA LEU A 123 -10.66 19.47 -2.03
C LEU A 123 -11.05 18.93 -0.65
N GLU A 124 -12.26 19.25 -0.18
CA GLU A 124 -12.80 18.78 1.10
C GLU A 124 -12.92 17.25 1.15
N THR A 125 -13.15 16.57 0.03
CA THR A 125 -13.21 15.11 -0.04
C THR A 125 -11.87 14.48 0.38
N PHE A 126 -10.76 15.01 -0.09
CA PHE A 126 -9.42 14.58 0.33
C PHE A 126 -9.17 14.91 1.82
N ALA A 127 -9.71 16.03 2.31
CA ALA A 127 -9.64 16.35 3.72
C ALA A 127 -10.45 15.38 4.60
N LYS A 128 -11.63 14.92 4.14
CA LYS A 128 -12.43 13.88 4.82
C LYS A 128 -11.67 12.54 4.87
N ILE A 129 -11.01 12.13 3.80
CA ILE A 129 -10.15 10.94 3.77
C ILE A 129 -9.05 11.04 4.82
N ARG A 130 -8.34 12.17 4.89
CA ARG A 130 -7.30 12.38 5.90
C ARG A 130 -7.85 12.38 7.32
N ALA A 131 -8.99 13.01 7.55
CA ALA A 131 -9.68 13.01 8.85
C ALA A 131 -10.05 11.58 9.26
N LYS A 132 -10.63 10.78 8.35
CA LYS A 132 -10.90 9.35 8.56
C LYS A 132 -9.63 8.59 8.96
N ALA A 133 -8.53 8.74 8.23
CA ALA A 133 -7.26 8.07 8.54
C ALA A 133 -6.77 8.40 9.96
N SER A 134 -6.97 9.64 10.43
CA SER A 134 -6.60 10.04 11.79
C SER A 134 -7.48 9.38 12.87
N ARG A 135 -8.80 9.28 12.64
CA ARG A 135 -9.72 8.57 13.54
C ARG A 135 -9.35 7.08 13.66
N HIS A 136 -9.10 6.42 12.52
CA HIS A 136 -8.68 5.02 12.53
C HIS A 136 -7.35 4.81 13.26
N ALA A 137 -6.39 5.71 13.07
CA ALA A 137 -5.07 5.64 13.71
C ALA A 137 -5.10 5.87 15.22
N ALA A 138 -6.08 6.56 15.75
CA ALA A 138 -6.19 6.83 17.20
C ALA A 138 -6.15 5.55 18.03
N ASN A 139 -6.73 4.48 17.51
CA ASN A 139 -6.77 3.15 18.12
C ASN A 139 -5.57 2.24 17.74
N ASN A 140 -4.60 2.75 16.99
CA ASN A 140 -3.43 1.97 16.61
C ASN A 140 -2.18 2.40 17.38
N PRO A 141 -1.67 1.60 18.33
CA PRO A 141 -0.49 1.96 19.11
C PRO A 141 0.79 2.06 18.26
N MET A 142 0.80 1.49 17.05
CA MET A 142 1.93 1.52 16.12
C MET A 142 1.89 2.72 15.16
N SER A 143 0.84 3.55 15.20
CA SER A 143 0.72 4.71 14.34
C SER A 143 1.64 5.84 14.79
N VAL A 144 2.28 6.50 13.82
CA VAL A 144 3.11 7.69 14.03
C VAL A 144 2.26 8.87 14.48
N PHE A 145 1.10 9.06 13.85
CA PHE A 145 0.13 10.09 14.19
C PHE A 145 -1.13 9.47 14.75
N ARG A 146 -1.40 9.75 16.04
CA ARG A 146 -2.57 9.21 16.74
C ARG A 146 -3.57 10.29 17.19
N LYS A 147 -3.23 11.56 16.94
CA LYS A 147 -4.14 12.68 17.22
C LYS A 147 -5.18 12.74 16.10
N GLU A 148 -6.44 12.69 16.49
CA GLU A 148 -7.54 12.90 15.55
C GLU A 148 -7.53 14.32 14.99
N MET A 149 -7.90 14.43 13.73
CA MET A 149 -8.10 15.69 13.00
C MET A 149 -9.50 15.71 12.44
N THR A 150 -10.14 16.87 12.53
CA THR A 150 -11.38 17.14 11.79
C THR A 150 -11.06 17.46 10.32
N THR A 151 -12.08 17.40 9.46
CA THR A 151 -11.96 17.86 8.06
C THR A 151 -11.49 19.32 8.02
N GLN A 152 -12.01 20.18 8.93
CA GLN A 152 -11.61 21.57 9.00
C GLN A 152 -10.14 21.75 9.42
N ASP A 153 -9.63 20.95 10.38
CA ASP A 153 -8.21 21.00 10.76
C ASP A 153 -7.29 20.68 9.56
N VAL A 154 -7.73 19.76 8.69
CA VAL A 154 -6.98 19.42 7.48
C VAL A 154 -7.04 20.54 6.45
N MET A 155 -8.21 21.16 6.27
CA MET A 155 -8.39 22.28 5.33
C MET A 155 -7.62 23.53 5.75
N ASP A 156 -7.56 23.82 7.06
CA ASP A 156 -6.88 25.01 7.61
C ASP A 156 -5.37 24.81 7.78
N ALA A 157 -4.87 23.59 7.52
CA ALA A 157 -3.46 23.29 7.63
C ALA A 157 -2.62 24.00 6.53
N GLN A 158 -1.30 24.00 6.73
CA GLN A 158 -0.36 24.57 5.75
C GLN A 158 -0.66 24.08 4.33
N VAL A 159 -0.94 25.03 3.43
CA VAL A 159 -1.13 24.76 2.00
C VAL A 159 0.22 24.41 1.38
N ILE A 160 0.26 23.26 0.68
CA ILE A 160 1.41 22.81 -0.11
C ILE A 160 1.21 23.16 -1.60
N TRP A 161 0.02 22.89 -2.10
CA TRP A 161 -0.37 23.23 -3.47
C TRP A 161 -1.74 23.92 -3.44
N PRO A 162 -1.80 25.23 -3.75
CA PRO A 162 -3.05 26.00 -3.67
C PRO A 162 -4.19 25.32 -4.46
N GLY A 163 -5.31 25.10 -3.79
CA GLY A 163 -6.50 24.47 -4.36
C GLY A 163 -6.41 22.95 -4.59
N VAL A 164 -5.26 22.33 -4.31
CA VAL A 164 -5.02 20.89 -4.57
C VAL A 164 -4.66 20.10 -3.31
N MET A 165 -3.85 20.67 -2.41
CA MET A 165 -3.29 19.91 -1.30
C MET A 165 -2.89 20.76 -0.11
N THR A 166 -3.24 20.29 1.08
CA THR A 166 -2.66 20.74 2.36
C THR A 166 -1.67 19.69 2.89
N ARG A 167 -0.78 20.10 3.80
CA ARG A 167 0.28 19.22 4.31
C ARG A 167 -0.18 17.87 4.88
N PRO A 168 -1.28 17.78 5.65
CA PRO A 168 -1.74 16.50 6.20
C PRO A 168 -2.23 15.49 5.15
N MET A 169 -2.53 15.92 3.92
CA MET A 169 -2.99 15.05 2.83
C MET A 169 -1.86 14.17 2.26
N ALA A 170 -0.60 14.38 2.68
CA ALA A 170 0.55 13.58 2.34
C ALA A 170 1.02 12.76 3.55
N CYS A 171 1.44 11.50 3.31
CA CYS A 171 1.98 10.66 4.37
C CYS A 171 3.32 11.21 4.90
N PRO A 172 3.66 10.97 6.19
CA PRO A 172 4.95 11.36 6.73
C PRO A 172 6.06 10.39 6.28
N PRO A 173 7.29 10.88 6.03
CA PRO A 173 8.47 10.03 5.99
C PRO A 173 8.57 9.21 7.29
N THR A 174 8.71 7.90 7.19
CA THR A 174 8.59 7.00 8.35
C THR A 174 9.68 5.93 8.35
N CYS A 175 10.26 5.68 9.52
CA CYS A 175 11.09 4.50 9.77
C CYS A 175 10.21 3.39 10.34
N GLY A 176 10.50 2.14 10.00
CA GLY A 176 9.76 1.00 10.53
C GLY A 176 10.16 -0.32 9.90
N ALA A 177 9.64 -1.39 10.47
CA ALA A 177 9.84 -2.75 9.96
C ALA A 177 8.58 -3.59 10.17
N ALA A 178 8.39 -4.58 9.30
CA ALA A 178 7.36 -5.60 9.42
C ALA A 178 7.85 -6.91 8.81
N ALA A 179 7.29 -8.04 9.28
CA ALA A 179 7.66 -9.35 8.77
C ALA A 179 6.47 -10.30 8.76
N ALA A 180 6.52 -11.27 7.85
CA ALA A 180 5.57 -12.36 7.76
C ALA A 180 6.29 -13.68 7.49
N LEU A 181 5.80 -14.77 8.07
CA LEU A 181 6.15 -16.12 7.66
C LEU A 181 5.06 -16.66 6.73
N VAL A 182 5.47 -17.06 5.55
CA VAL A 182 4.64 -17.76 4.59
C VAL A 182 5.00 -19.24 4.66
N VAL A 183 4.00 -20.07 4.94
CA VAL A 183 4.22 -21.50 5.16
C VAL A 183 3.27 -22.36 4.33
N SER A 184 3.71 -23.57 3.99
CA SER A 184 2.83 -24.57 3.41
C SER A 184 1.79 -25.07 4.43
N LYS A 185 0.64 -25.53 3.96
CA LYS A 185 -0.36 -26.16 4.84
C LYS A 185 0.21 -27.38 5.59
N ALA A 186 1.06 -28.14 4.94
CA ALA A 186 1.73 -29.29 5.52
C ALA A 186 2.65 -28.90 6.66
N PHE A 187 3.48 -27.86 6.45
CA PHE A 187 4.38 -27.31 7.47
C PHE A 187 3.59 -26.75 8.66
N ALA A 188 2.54 -25.94 8.40
CA ALA A 188 1.70 -25.39 9.45
C ALA A 188 1.10 -26.48 10.34
N LYS A 189 0.58 -27.55 9.73
CA LYS A 189 0.04 -28.72 10.47
C LYS A 189 1.12 -29.45 11.27
N LYS A 190 2.29 -29.70 10.68
CA LYS A 190 3.44 -30.35 11.32
C LYS A 190 3.91 -29.58 12.57
N MET A 191 3.92 -28.26 12.47
CA MET A 191 4.40 -27.37 13.56
C MET A 191 3.32 -26.94 14.53
N GLY A 192 2.08 -27.37 14.34
CA GLY A 192 0.95 -26.98 15.20
C GLY A 192 0.65 -25.49 15.16
N LEU A 193 0.89 -24.82 14.02
CA LEU A 193 0.66 -23.38 13.86
C LEU A 193 -0.84 -23.10 13.68
N ASP A 194 -1.28 -22.00 14.30
CA ASP A 194 -2.61 -21.44 14.07
C ASP A 194 -2.65 -20.72 12.72
N ALA A 195 -2.80 -21.50 11.64
CA ALA A 195 -2.76 -21.03 10.25
C ALA A 195 -4.18 -20.81 9.70
N ILE A 196 -4.99 -20.03 10.41
CA ILE A 196 -6.38 -19.74 10.01
C ILE A 196 -6.49 -18.67 8.90
N VAL A 197 -5.39 -18.04 8.51
CA VAL A 197 -5.35 -17.06 7.41
C VAL A 197 -4.52 -17.62 6.28
N LYS A 198 -5.09 -17.66 5.09
CA LYS A 198 -4.39 -18.06 3.86
C LYS A 198 -4.37 -16.91 2.85
N ILE A 199 -3.35 -16.87 2.03
CA ILE A 199 -3.35 -16.07 0.79
C ILE A 199 -4.19 -16.85 -0.23
N ARG A 200 -5.37 -16.32 -0.56
CA ARG A 200 -6.31 -16.94 -1.50
C ARG A 200 -5.92 -16.64 -2.96
N ALA A 201 -5.59 -15.39 -3.24
CA ALA A 201 -5.14 -14.93 -4.54
C ALA A 201 -4.10 -13.82 -4.40
N GLN A 202 -3.26 -13.65 -5.40
CA GLN A 202 -2.27 -12.58 -5.41
C GLN A 202 -1.82 -12.31 -6.84
N ALA A 203 -1.72 -11.04 -7.19
CA ALA A 203 -1.24 -10.61 -8.49
C ALA A 203 -0.30 -9.42 -8.38
N MET A 204 0.58 -9.29 -9.35
CA MET A 204 1.44 -8.14 -9.56
C MET A 204 1.34 -7.69 -11.00
N ALA A 205 1.17 -6.38 -11.23
CA ALA A 205 1.19 -5.76 -12.54
C ALA A 205 2.23 -4.64 -12.55
N THR A 206 2.81 -4.38 -13.72
CA THR A 206 3.73 -3.26 -13.96
C THR A 206 3.16 -2.33 -15.01
N ASP A 207 3.72 -1.12 -15.12
CA ASP A 207 3.23 -0.09 -16.02
C ASP A 207 3.21 -0.54 -17.49
N LYS A 208 2.21 -0.03 -18.19
CA LYS A 208 2.12 -0.03 -19.65
C LYS A 208 2.50 1.37 -20.16
N PRO A 209 2.88 1.51 -21.44
CA PRO A 209 3.09 2.82 -22.01
C PRO A 209 1.85 3.71 -21.79
N LEU A 210 2.09 4.92 -21.28
CA LEU A 210 1.03 5.92 -21.15
C LEU A 210 0.60 6.36 -22.56
N ASP A 211 -0.69 6.32 -22.83
CA ASP A 211 -1.23 6.81 -24.08
C ASP A 211 -0.94 8.31 -24.22
N PRO A 212 -0.27 8.76 -25.32
CA PRO A 212 0.07 10.18 -25.49
C PRO A 212 -1.13 11.12 -25.63
N GLU A 213 -2.29 10.60 -26.07
CA GLU A 213 -3.50 11.40 -26.33
C GLU A 213 -4.49 11.36 -25.16
N THR A 214 -4.64 10.21 -24.51
CA THR A 214 -5.65 9.97 -23.48
C THR A 214 -5.09 9.75 -22.08
N GLY A 215 -3.79 9.49 -21.96
CA GLY A 215 -3.13 9.30 -20.67
C GLY A 215 -3.15 10.58 -19.82
N ASP A 216 -3.48 10.42 -18.54
CA ASP A 216 -3.55 11.51 -17.57
C ASP A 216 -2.72 11.22 -16.31
N MET A 217 -2.74 12.16 -15.36
CA MET A 217 -2.01 12.01 -14.10
C MET A 217 -2.55 10.88 -13.21
N ILE A 218 -3.79 10.44 -13.39
CA ILE A 218 -4.41 9.33 -12.67
C ILE A 218 -3.71 8.02 -13.06
N GLU A 219 -3.42 7.86 -14.36
CA GLU A 219 -2.64 6.71 -14.85
C GLU A 219 -1.17 6.76 -14.40
N VAL A 220 -0.56 7.95 -14.33
CA VAL A 220 0.84 8.13 -13.86
C VAL A 220 1.03 7.63 -12.43
N VAL A 221 0.02 7.73 -11.56
CA VAL A 221 0.11 7.23 -10.17
C VAL A 221 -0.31 5.77 -10.02
N GLY A 222 -0.54 5.05 -11.13
CA GLY A 222 -0.73 3.61 -11.15
C GLY A 222 -2.17 3.13 -11.05
N ALA A 223 -3.17 3.94 -11.44
CA ALA A 223 -4.57 3.49 -11.47
C ALA A 223 -4.76 2.30 -12.42
N GLY A 224 -4.17 2.33 -13.61
CA GLY A 224 -4.28 1.26 -14.60
C GLY A 224 -3.70 -0.06 -14.12
N ILE A 225 -2.49 -0.05 -13.55
CA ILE A 225 -1.86 -1.27 -13.03
C ILE A 225 -2.59 -1.81 -11.79
N SER A 226 -3.17 -0.93 -10.97
CA SER A 226 -4.01 -1.32 -9.83
C SER A 226 -5.29 -2.02 -10.30
N ARG A 227 -5.94 -1.50 -11.34
CA ARG A 227 -7.11 -2.10 -11.99
C ARG A 227 -6.79 -3.48 -12.58
N ASP A 228 -5.67 -3.61 -13.29
CA ASP A 228 -5.24 -4.87 -13.87
C ASP A 228 -4.94 -5.92 -12.77
N ALA A 229 -4.22 -5.55 -11.74
CA ALA A 229 -3.90 -6.45 -10.63
C ALA A 229 -5.15 -6.85 -9.81
N ALA A 230 -6.09 -5.90 -9.59
CA ALA A 230 -7.36 -6.18 -8.92
C ALA A 230 -8.19 -7.20 -9.72
N ARG A 231 -8.35 -6.96 -11.02
CA ARG A 231 -9.05 -7.89 -11.92
C ARG A 231 -8.45 -9.30 -11.84
N MET A 232 -7.12 -9.42 -11.93
CA MET A 232 -6.45 -10.72 -11.83
C MET A 232 -6.69 -11.41 -10.48
N VAL A 233 -6.69 -10.66 -9.38
CA VAL A 233 -6.95 -11.21 -8.03
C VAL A 233 -8.40 -11.68 -7.90
N TYR A 234 -9.36 -10.88 -8.36
CA TYR A 234 -10.78 -11.24 -8.31
C TYR A 234 -11.08 -12.46 -9.18
N GLU A 235 -10.53 -12.52 -10.40
CA GLU A 235 -10.66 -13.68 -11.31
C GLU A 235 -10.05 -14.96 -10.68
N GLN A 236 -8.84 -14.89 -10.10
CA GLN A 236 -8.19 -16.03 -9.42
C GLN A 236 -9.01 -16.54 -8.25
N ALA A 237 -9.62 -15.64 -7.49
CA ALA A 237 -10.36 -15.98 -6.30
C ALA A 237 -11.82 -16.33 -6.55
N GLY A 238 -12.39 -15.97 -7.71
CA GLY A 238 -13.81 -16.11 -8.00
C GLY A 238 -14.70 -15.27 -7.09
N VAL A 239 -14.27 -14.01 -6.82
CA VAL A 239 -14.98 -13.04 -5.99
C VAL A 239 -15.00 -11.67 -6.67
N GLY A 240 -15.83 -10.76 -6.16
CA GLY A 240 -15.85 -9.35 -6.57
C GLY A 240 -15.51 -8.39 -5.42
N PRO A 241 -15.44 -7.08 -5.71
CA PRO A 241 -15.20 -6.08 -4.68
C PRO A 241 -16.24 -6.12 -3.54
N ASP A 242 -17.49 -6.46 -3.85
CA ASP A 242 -18.60 -6.54 -2.88
C ASP A 242 -18.45 -7.68 -1.85
N ASP A 243 -17.54 -8.61 -2.08
CA ASP A 243 -17.26 -9.72 -1.16
C ASP A 243 -16.17 -9.37 -0.12
N ILE A 244 -15.54 -8.19 -0.22
CA ILE A 244 -14.40 -7.80 0.61
C ILE A 244 -14.88 -7.10 1.88
N ASP A 245 -14.48 -7.60 3.04
CA ASP A 245 -14.89 -7.08 4.35
C ASP A 245 -13.96 -5.94 4.84
N VAL A 246 -12.67 -6.02 4.55
CA VAL A 246 -11.67 -5.05 5.04
C VAL A 246 -10.52 -4.88 4.04
N ILE A 247 -10.04 -3.66 3.91
CA ILE A 247 -9.04 -3.29 2.92
C ILE A 247 -7.92 -2.46 3.56
N GLU A 248 -6.68 -2.81 3.30
CA GLU A 248 -5.52 -1.93 3.46
C GLU A 248 -5.03 -1.54 2.07
N LEU A 249 -5.24 -0.29 1.67
CA LEU A 249 -4.84 0.22 0.37
C LEU A 249 -3.72 1.27 0.49
N HIS A 250 -3.16 1.65 -0.65
CA HIS A 250 -2.00 2.55 -0.73
C HIS A 250 -2.40 4.02 -0.69
N ASP A 251 -2.68 4.54 0.49
CA ASP A 251 -3.01 5.94 0.77
C ASP A 251 -1.78 6.81 1.09
N CYS A 252 -0.75 6.75 0.26
CA CYS A 252 0.41 7.64 0.46
C CYS A 252 0.03 9.13 0.37
N PHE A 253 -1.07 9.42 -0.33
CA PHE A 253 -1.76 10.70 -0.38
C PHE A 253 -3.28 10.47 -0.29
N ALA A 254 -4.01 11.42 0.27
CA ALA A 254 -5.47 11.35 0.32
C ALA A 254 -6.09 11.26 -1.09
N GLN A 255 -5.49 11.93 -2.07
CA GLN A 255 -5.85 11.85 -3.48
C GLN A 255 -5.71 10.42 -4.02
N ASN A 256 -4.62 9.72 -3.65
CA ASN A 256 -4.39 8.35 -4.10
C ASN A 256 -5.35 7.35 -3.46
N GLU A 257 -5.81 7.60 -2.23
CA GLU A 257 -6.82 6.74 -1.61
C GLU A 257 -8.11 6.76 -2.43
N LEU A 258 -8.61 7.95 -2.81
CA LEU A 258 -9.81 8.09 -3.64
C LEU A 258 -9.65 7.40 -5.00
N ILE A 259 -8.53 7.66 -5.70
CA ILE A 259 -8.22 7.02 -6.99
C ILE A 259 -8.16 5.50 -6.84
N SER A 260 -7.63 5.00 -5.71
CA SER A 260 -7.56 3.56 -5.45
C SER A 260 -8.93 2.92 -5.27
N TYR A 261 -9.93 3.61 -4.70
CA TYR A 261 -11.31 3.08 -4.60
C TYR A 261 -11.86 2.72 -5.97
N GLU A 262 -11.69 3.63 -6.93
CA GLU A 262 -12.15 3.46 -8.30
C GLU A 262 -11.32 2.38 -9.03
N ALA A 263 -10.00 2.43 -8.89
CA ALA A 263 -9.09 1.51 -9.56
C ALA A 263 -9.30 0.05 -9.14
N ILE A 264 -9.57 -0.22 -7.85
CA ILE A 264 -9.83 -1.58 -7.37
C ILE A 264 -11.33 -1.97 -7.41
N GLY A 265 -12.19 -1.08 -7.93
CA GLY A 265 -13.59 -1.37 -8.24
C GLY A 265 -14.57 -1.26 -7.08
N LEU A 266 -14.24 -0.48 -6.02
CA LEU A 266 -15.18 -0.25 -4.91
C LEU A 266 -16.33 0.66 -5.33
N CYS A 267 -16.10 1.50 -6.32
CA CYS A 267 -17.09 2.35 -6.98
C CYS A 267 -16.70 2.54 -8.45
N ALA A 268 -17.60 3.12 -9.25
CA ALA A 268 -17.29 3.50 -10.62
C ALA A 268 -16.32 4.68 -10.67
N GLU A 269 -15.69 4.87 -11.81
CA GLU A 269 -14.79 6.01 -12.07
C GLU A 269 -15.53 7.34 -11.90
N GLY A 270 -15.01 8.24 -11.10
CA GLY A 270 -15.62 9.53 -10.75
C GLY A 270 -16.62 9.48 -9.57
N GLU A 271 -16.87 8.31 -8.99
CA GLU A 271 -17.81 8.15 -7.87
C GLU A 271 -17.14 8.04 -6.49
N GLY A 272 -15.82 8.13 -6.44
CA GLY A 272 -15.07 8.02 -5.19
C GLY A 272 -15.47 9.07 -4.14
N GLU A 273 -15.85 10.30 -4.55
CA GLU A 273 -16.37 11.32 -3.65
C GLU A 273 -17.65 10.87 -2.92
N LYS A 274 -18.56 10.22 -3.62
CA LYS A 274 -19.81 9.72 -3.04
C LYS A 274 -19.55 8.66 -1.97
N LEU A 275 -18.62 7.74 -2.22
CA LEU A 275 -18.24 6.73 -1.24
C LEU A 275 -17.68 7.36 0.05
N VAL A 276 -16.95 8.47 -0.08
CA VAL A 276 -16.44 9.25 1.07
C VAL A 276 -17.56 10.02 1.78
N ASP A 277 -18.47 10.63 1.04
CA ASP A 277 -19.57 11.44 1.61
C ASP A 277 -20.60 10.57 2.35
N ASP A 278 -20.79 9.33 1.91
CA ASP A 278 -21.68 8.34 2.55
C ASP A 278 -20.99 7.62 3.75
N ASP A 279 -19.72 7.94 4.07
CA ASP A 279 -18.89 7.24 5.06
C ASP A 279 -18.72 5.73 4.77
N ASP A 280 -18.96 5.27 3.55
CA ASP A 280 -18.86 3.88 3.13
C ASP A 280 -17.42 3.33 3.13
N ASN A 281 -16.44 4.21 3.28
CA ASN A 281 -15.01 3.90 3.38
C ASN A 281 -14.50 3.75 4.83
N SER A 282 -15.37 3.76 5.82
CA SER A 282 -15.04 3.78 7.26
C SER A 282 -15.72 2.65 8.04
N PHE A 283 -15.45 2.54 9.33
CA PHE A 283 -16.14 1.60 10.21
C PHE A 283 -17.66 1.83 10.19
N GLY A 284 -18.40 0.76 9.96
CA GLY A 284 -19.86 0.80 9.82
C GLY A 284 -20.35 1.05 8.39
N GLY A 285 -19.48 1.47 7.48
CA GLY A 285 -19.75 1.60 6.05
C GLY A 285 -19.59 0.28 5.29
N LYS A 286 -19.78 0.33 3.98
CA LYS A 286 -19.72 -0.85 3.10
C LYS A 286 -18.32 -1.43 2.98
N TYR A 287 -17.30 -0.58 2.89
CA TYR A 287 -15.89 -0.97 2.71
C TYR A 287 -15.03 -0.35 3.80
N VAL A 288 -14.66 -1.09 4.81
CA VAL A 288 -13.72 -0.56 5.82
C VAL A 288 -12.32 -0.50 5.22
N THR A 289 -11.87 0.72 4.89
CA THR A 289 -10.55 0.95 4.32
C THR A 289 -9.59 1.53 5.34
N ASN A 290 -8.35 0.98 5.33
CA ASN A 290 -7.26 1.42 6.19
C ASN A 290 -7.62 1.49 7.69
N PRO A 291 -8.13 0.40 8.29
CA PRO A 291 -8.46 0.38 9.74
C PRO A 291 -7.23 0.64 10.61
N SER A 292 -6.01 0.41 10.09
CA SER A 292 -4.77 0.72 10.78
C SER A 292 -4.45 2.22 10.89
N GLY A 293 -5.19 3.08 10.17
CA GLY A 293 -4.91 4.50 9.96
C GLY A 293 -4.13 4.77 8.67
N GLY A 294 -3.89 3.72 7.86
CA GLY A 294 -3.24 3.82 6.56
C GLY A 294 -1.85 4.43 6.58
N LEU A 295 -1.31 4.69 5.42
CA LEU A 295 -0.01 5.35 5.26
C LEU A 295 -0.06 6.79 5.76
N LEU A 296 -1.21 7.45 5.63
CA LEU A 296 -1.43 8.85 6.03
C LEU A 296 -1.23 9.07 7.53
N SER A 297 -1.56 8.10 8.39
CA SER A 297 -1.47 8.25 9.84
C SER A 297 -0.60 7.21 10.51
N LYS A 298 -0.70 5.92 10.14
CA LYS A 298 0.19 4.87 10.64
C LYS A 298 1.62 5.16 10.22
N GLY A 299 1.81 5.65 9.01
CA GLY A 299 3.11 5.95 8.42
C GLY A 299 3.44 5.04 7.23
N HIS A 300 4.47 5.44 6.48
CA HIS A 300 4.86 4.81 5.22
C HIS A 300 6.36 4.48 5.18
N PRO A 301 6.84 3.47 5.94
CA PRO A 301 8.19 2.93 5.75
C PRO A 301 8.20 2.08 4.47
N LEU A 302 8.74 2.61 3.36
CA LEU A 302 8.53 2.10 1.99
C LEU A 302 8.73 0.59 1.87
N GLY A 303 9.88 0.09 2.30
CA GLY A 303 10.21 -1.33 2.23
C GLY A 303 9.36 -2.21 3.15
N ALA A 304 8.74 -1.66 4.19
CA ALA A 304 7.94 -2.40 5.16
C ALA A 304 6.44 -2.30 4.93
N THR A 305 5.96 -1.30 4.18
CA THR A 305 4.53 -0.95 4.09
C THR A 305 3.65 -2.14 3.71
N GLY A 306 4.00 -2.88 2.66
CA GLY A 306 3.19 -4.03 2.25
C GLY A 306 3.11 -5.13 3.30
N LEU A 307 4.17 -5.35 4.07
CA LEU A 307 4.15 -6.32 5.17
C LEU A 307 3.41 -5.79 6.41
N ALA A 308 3.41 -4.48 6.63
CA ALA A 308 2.59 -3.86 7.67
C ALA A 308 1.08 -3.94 7.34
N GLN A 309 0.70 -3.81 6.07
CA GLN A 309 -0.67 -4.09 5.60
C GLN A 309 -1.03 -5.56 5.82
N CYS A 310 -0.15 -6.49 5.44
CA CYS A 310 -0.31 -7.92 5.71
C CYS A 310 -0.52 -8.21 7.21
N PHE A 311 0.25 -7.57 8.08
CA PHE A 311 0.12 -7.70 9.54
C PHE A 311 -1.27 -7.26 10.02
N GLU A 312 -1.74 -6.08 9.61
CA GLU A 312 -3.06 -5.58 10.00
C GLU A 312 -4.17 -6.51 9.52
N LEU A 313 -4.19 -6.84 8.22
CA LEU A 313 -5.23 -7.69 7.63
C LEU A 313 -5.23 -9.11 8.21
N THR A 314 -4.05 -9.66 8.52
CA THR A 314 -3.95 -10.96 9.21
C THR A 314 -4.54 -10.88 10.61
N ASN A 315 -4.33 -9.81 11.35
CA ASN A 315 -4.93 -9.61 12.68
C ASN A 315 -6.44 -9.40 12.59
N GLN A 316 -6.93 -8.67 11.58
CA GLN A 316 -8.36 -8.52 11.32
C GLN A 316 -9.03 -9.90 11.12
N LEU A 317 -8.47 -10.73 10.25
CA LEU A 317 -9.01 -12.07 9.96
C LEU A 317 -8.88 -13.05 11.15
N ARG A 318 -7.93 -12.81 12.06
CA ARG A 318 -7.76 -13.59 13.30
C ARG A 318 -8.65 -13.11 14.46
N GLY A 319 -9.35 -11.99 14.32
CA GLY A 319 -10.07 -11.37 15.43
C GLY A 319 -9.14 -10.79 16.51
N LYS A 320 -7.93 -10.34 16.11
CA LYS A 320 -6.87 -9.84 17.00
C LYS A 320 -6.50 -8.39 16.77
N ALA A 321 -7.33 -7.62 16.05
CA ALA A 321 -7.06 -6.23 15.76
C ALA A 321 -7.42 -5.25 16.91
N GLY A 322 -7.96 -5.75 18.03
CA GLY A 322 -8.36 -4.94 19.19
C GLY A 322 -9.45 -3.93 18.81
N ASP A 323 -9.30 -2.68 19.22
CA ASP A 323 -10.30 -1.63 18.97
C ASP A 323 -10.45 -1.24 17.47
N ARG A 324 -9.61 -1.81 16.61
CA ARG A 324 -9.69 -1.64 15.14
C ARG A 324 -10.40 -2.81 14.47
N GLN A 325 -10.94 -3.74 15.22
CA GLN A 325 -11.52 -4.96 14.68
C GLN A 325 -12.74 -4.67 13.81
N VAL A 326 -12.72 -5.17 12.58
CA VAL A 326 -13.88 -5.24 11.69
C VAL A 326 -14.64 -6.54 12.01
N ASP A 327 -15.90 -6.42 12.35
CA ASP A 327 -16.72 -7.54 12.77
C ASP A 327 -16.89 -8.57 11.64
N ASN A 328 -16.74 -9.85 12.00
CA ASN A 328 -16.96 -10.98 11.10
C ASN A 328 -16.13 -11.01 9.82
N ALA A 329 -15.02 -10.28 9.73
CA ALA A 329 -14.16 -10.24 8.55
C ALA A 329 -13.70 -11.66 8.14
N ARG A 330 -13.91 -11.99 6.87
CA ARG A 330 -13.55 -13.26 6.23
C ARG A 330 -12.62 -13.10 5.05
N LEU A 331 -12.83 -12.04 4.27
CA LEU A 331 -12.01 -11.66 3.12
C LEU A 331 -11.38 -10.29 3.35
N ALA A 332 -10.09 -10.22 3.17
CA ALA A 332 -9.32 -8.99 3.35
C ALA A 332 -8.44 -8.72 2.12
N LEU A 333 -8.51 -7.51 1.57
CA LEU A 333 -7.74 -7.11 0.39
C LEU A 333 -6.61 -6.16 0.77
N GLN A 334 -5.41 -6.51 0.37
CA GLN A 334 -4.25 -5.63 0.38
C GLN A 334 -4.02 -5.05 -1.01
N HIS A 335 -3.81 -3.75 -1.10
CA HIS A 335 -3.39 -3.05 -2.30
C HIS A 335 -2.17 -2.18 -2.00
N ASN A 336 -1.08 -2.39 -2.73
CA ASN A 336 0.17 -1.65 -2.53
C ASN A 336 0.78 -1.28 -3.88
N VAL A 337 1.06 0.01 -4.08
CA VAL A 337 1.65 0.56 -5.32
C VAL A 337 3.05 1.10 -5.04
N GLY A 338 3.96 0.85 -5.95
CA GLY A 338 5.29 1.46 -6.00
C GLY A 338 5.44 2.30 -7.25
N LEU A 339 5.84 3.56 -7.11
CA LEU A 339 6.19 4.41 -8.25
C LEU A 339 7.32 3.79 -9.08
N GLY A 340 7.24 3.93 -10.38
CA GLY A 340 8.13 3.23 -11.32
C GLY A 340 7.61 1.84 -11.66
N GLY A 341 6.35 1.57 -11.32
CA GLY A 341 5.52 0.55 -11.89
C GLY A 341 5.47 -0.79 -11.20
N ALA A 342 4.93 -0.86 -9.98
CA ALA A 342 4.48 -2.13 -9.45
C ALA A 342 3.23 -1.96 -8.58
N ALA A 343 2.11 -2.53 -8.98
CA ALA A 343 0.94 -2.74 -8.12
C ALA A 343 0.89 -4.21 -7.70
N VAL A 344 0.87 -4.46 -6.39
CA VAL A 344 0.75 -5.80 -5.83
C VAL A 344 -0.53 -5.87 -5.01
N LEU A 345 -1.44 -6.75 -5.38
CA LEU A 345 -2.65 -7.03 -4.64
C LEU A 345 -2.62 -8.44 -4.08
N THR A 346 -3.06 -8.56 -2.82
CA THR A 346 -3.13 -9.83 -2.12
C THR A 346 -4.49 -9.97 -1.46
N LEU A 347 -5.21 -11.04 -1.76
CA LEU A 347 -6.45 -11.40 -1.10
C LEU A 347 -6.19 -12.47 -0.05
N TYR A 348 -6.53 -12.15 1.18
CA TYR A 348 -6.47 -13.06 2.31
C TYR A 348 -7.85 -13.59 2.63
N GLU A 349 -7.89 -14.82 3.11
CA GLU A 349 -9.12 -15.48 3.54
C GLU A 349 -8.93 -16.14 4.91
N ARG A 350 -9.91 -15.92 5.79
CA ARG A 350 -10.03 -16.69 7.02
C ARG A 350 -10.56 -18.08 6.69
N THR A 351 -9.77 -19.10 6.99
CA THR A 351 -10.22 -20.49 6.86
C THR A 351 -11.05 -20.88 8.09
N THR A 352 -12.10 -21.64 7.88
CA THR A 352 -12.74 -22.37 8.99
C THR A 352 -11.79 -23.46 9.47
N ALA A 353 -11.60 -23.55 10.77
CA ALA A 353 -10.80 -24.59 11.41
C ALA A 353 -11.30 -25.98 11.06
#